data_c422bf2a0f55e2e9f3a758e704fb8aec
#
_entry.id   c422bf2a0f55e2e9f3a758e704fb8aec
#
_cell.length_a   1.000
_cell.length_b   1.000
_cell.length_c   1.000
_cell.angle_alpha   90.00
_cell.angle_beta   90.00
_cell.angle_gamma   90.00
#
_symmetry.space_group_name_H-M   'P 1'
#
loop_
_entity.id
_entity.type
_entity.pdbx_description
1 polymer ?
#
loop_
_entity_poly.entity_id
_entity_poly.type
_entity_poly.pdbx_seq_one_letter_code
_entity_poly.pdbx_strand_id
1 'polypeptide(L)'
;MSTSSLCRLGALLACLLSTQAQAEQPALRFAVTESTAMPMMQIEHGEAVGGILYDLQSRLAQKVGREARMLVLPRLRVQSMMMHGEIDVRCNVSPAWLISGHHQYIWSLPFMFQHDVLVTRANMRHNKPKAGERIGTVLGFGYAALEARFLSGDLLREDVRTQDQVLEKLAARRYDFAVANQLTLDWFNRHLAADKRLVRIAEIGSDPLACIIRNEADVPTQALLRAMVQMKEDGELDAILARYR
;
A
#
# COMPACT_ATOMS: atom_id res chain seq x y z
N MET A 1 -46.61 -67.14 -42.24
CA MET A 1 -45.85 -67.53 -41.06
C MET A 1 -44.88 -66.42 -40.78
N SER A 2 -45.11 -65.76 -39.68
CA SER A 2 -44.55 -64.51 -39.23
C SER A 2 -43.18 -64.64 -38.59
N THR A 3 -42.24 -63.77 -38.90
CA THR A 3 -41.07 -63.55 -38.08
C THR A 3 -40.88 -62.06 -37.93
N SER A 4 -41.25 -61.59 -36.75
CA SER A 4 -41.05 -60.21 -36.27
C SER A 4 -39.60 -59.96 -35.87
N SER A 5 -38.96 -59.07 -36.56
CA SER A 5 -37.63 -58.49 -36.16
C SER A 5 -37.80 -57.34 -35.19
N LEU A 6 -37.44 -57.57 -33.94
CA LEU A 6 -37.32 -56.54 -32.95
C LEU A 6 -36.03 -55.69 -33.20
N CYS A 7 -36.25 -54.49 -33.65
CA CYS A 7 -35.19 -53.47 -33.73
C CYS A 7 -34.93 -52.87 -32.33
N ARG A 8 -33.82 -53.26 -31.70
CA ARG A 8 -33.37 -52.59 -30.44
C ARG A 8 -32.65 -51.31 -30.78
N LEU A 9 -33.36 -50.20 -30.63
CA LEU A 9 -32.73 -48.83 -30.60
C LEU A 9 -31.99 -48.66 -29.30
N GLY A 10 -30.66 -48.76 -29.32
CA GLY A 10 -29.79 -48.36 -28.24
C GLY A 10 -29.65 -46.85 -28.25
N ALA A 11 -30.30 -46.18 -27.31
CA ALA A 11 -30.09 -44.76 -27.07
C ALA A 11 -28.73 -44.57 -26.38
N LEU A 12 -27.72 -44.19 -27.14
CA LEU A 12 -26.46 -43.68 -26.59
C LEU A 12 -26.72 -42.28 -26.03
N LEU A 13 -26.94 -42.21 -24.70
CA LEU A 13 -26.97 -40.97 -23.96
C LEU A 13 -25.52 -40.48 -23.82
N ALA A 14 -25.04 -39.69 -24.77
CA ALA A 14 -23.78 -39.00 -24.68
C ALA A 14 -23.94 -37.89 -23.64
N CYS A 15 -23.50 -38.16 -22.40
CA CYS A 15 -23.27 -37.11 -21.39
C CYS A 15 -22.18 -36.20 -21.91
N LEU A 16 -22.57 -35.09 -22.53
CA LEU A 16 -21.72 -33.95 -22.78
C LEU A 16 -21.36 -33.35 -21.42
N LEU A 17 -20.24 -33.81 -20.85
CA LEU A 17 -19.55 -33.13 -19.79
C LEU A 17 -19.05 -31.79 -20.37
N SER A 18 -19.90 -30.76 -20.29
CA SER A 18 -19.54 -29.39 -20.53
C SER A 18 -18.58 -28.99 -19.41
N THR A 19 -17.29 -29.22 -19.59
CA THR A 19 -16.26 -28.54 -18.84
C THR A 19 -16.45 -27.07 -19.16
N GLN A 20 -17.16 -26.34 -18.29
CA GLN A 20 -17.14 -24.90 -18.32
C GLN A 20 -15.69 -24.50 -18.00
N ALA A 21 -14.96 -24.22 -19.06
CA ALA A 21 -13.71 -23.50 -18.92
C ALA A 21 -14.06 -22.17 -18.22
N GLN A 22 -13.81 -22.13 -16.93
CA GLN A 22 -13.95 -20.91 -16.15
C GLN A 22 -12.93 -19.94 -16.74
N ALA A 23 -13.41 -18.99 -17.53
CA ALA A 23 -12.55 -17.99 -18.12
C ALA A 23 -11.75 -17.35 -16.97
N GLU A 24 -10.45 -17.54 -16.99
CA GLU A 24 -9.54 -17.00 -15.97
C GLU A 24 -9.74 -15.48 -15.94
N GLN A 25 -10.23 -15.00 -14.82
CA GLN A 25 -10.49 -13.58 -14.68
C GLN A 25 -9.16 -12.83 -14.64
N PRO A 26 -9.03 -11.70 -15.35
CA PRO A 26 -7.78 -10.97 -15.40
C PRO A 26 -7.30 -10.60 -13.99
N ALA A 27 -5.99 -10.64 -13.76
CA ALA A 27 -5.39 -10.27 -12.49
C ALA A 27 -5.77 -8.85 -12.08
N LEU A 28 -5.95 -8.60 -10.79
CA LEU A 28 -6.14 -7.26 -10.24
C LEU A 28 -4.79 -6.54 -10.13
N ARG A 29 -4.72 -5.35 -10.71
CA ARG A 29 -3.52 -4.53 -10.75
C ARG A 29 -3.51 -3.57 -9.56
N PHE A 30 -2.59 -3.82 -8.63
CA PHE A 30 -2.40 -3.01 -7.43
C PHE A 30 -1.22 -2.06 -7.59
N ALA A 31 -1.42 -0.78 -7.33
CA ALA A 31 -0.31 0.17 -7.27
C ALA A 31 0.48 0.06 -5.97
N VAL A 32 1.79 -0.03 -6.10
CA VAL A 32 2.78 0.07 -5.04
C VAL A 32 3.74 1.21 -5.38
N THR A 33 3.97 2.13 -4.46
CA THR A 33 4.94 3.20 -4.70
C THR A 33 6.35 2.76 -4.31
N GLU A 34 7.34 2.99 -5.17
CA GLU A 34 8.76 2.67 -4.93
C GLU A 34 9.33 3.35 -3.67
N SER A 35 8.68 4.41 -3.21
CA SER A 35 9.07 5.16 -2.01
C SER A 35 8.66 4.51 -0.69
N THR A 36 7.83 3.45 -0.75
CA THR A 36 7.35 2.74 0.43
C THR A 36 8.45 1.82 0.96
N ALA A 37 8.58 1.76 2.29
CA ALA A 37 9.55 0.93 2.99
C ALA A 37 8.88 -0.06 3.95
N MET A 38 9.64 -1.01 4.48
CA MET A 38 9.15 -1.91 5.52
C MET A 38 8.72 -1.12 6.78
N PRO A 39 7.71 -1.59 7.47
CA PRO A 39 6.94 -2.84 7.30
C PRO A 39 5.80 -2.74 6.30
N MET A 40 5.57 -1.57 5.67
CA MET A 40 4.45 -1.37 4.75
C MET A 40 4.62 -2.18 3.46
N MET A 41 5.82 -2.17 2.86
CA MET A 41 6.12 -2.91 1.64
C MET A 41 7.61 -3.25 1.57
N GLN A 42 7.92 -4.49 1.25
CA GLN A 42 9.27 -4.95 0.87
C GLN A 42 9.38 -4.95 -0.64
N ILE A 43 10.35 -4.21 -1.16
CA ILE A 43 10.61 -4.12 -2.60
C ILE A 43 12.04 -4.61 -2.84
N GLU A 44 12.18 -5.66 -3.64
CA GLU A 44 13.47 -6.24 -4.03
C GLU A 44 13.55 -6.31 -5.55
N HIS A 45 14.64 -5.83 -6.12
CA HIS A 45 14.87 -5.80 -7.58
C HIS A 45 13.71 -5.17 -8.39
N GLY A 46 12.98 -4.23 -7.79
CA GLY A 46 11.83 -3.57 -8.43
C GLY A 46 10.50 -4.33 -8.31
N GLU A 47 10.47 -5.42 -7.56
CA GLU A 47 9.28 -6.23 -7.32
C GLU A 47 8.83 -6.15 -5.85
N ALA A 48 7.53 -6.14 -5.62
CA ALA A 48 6.96 -6.21 -4.28
C ALA A 48 6.95 -7.67 -3.82
N VAL A 49 7.63 -7.98 -2.70
CA VAL A 49 7.83 -9.35 -2.23
C VAL A 49 7.30 -9.60 -0.81
N GLY A 50 6.86 -8.57 -0.10
CA GLY A 50 6.35 -8.72 1.27
C GLY A 50 5.89 -7.40 1.88
N GLY A 51 5.45 -7.43 3.12
CA GLY A 51 4.99 -6.28 3.89
C GLY A 51 3.47 -6.24 4.06
N ILE A 52 3.01 -5.31 4.90
CA ILE A 52 1.59 -5.16 5.25
C ILE A 52 0.71 -5.01 4.00
N LEU A 53 1.12 -4.16 3.06
CA LEU A 53 0.34 -3.92 1.84
C LEU A 53 0.36 -5.11 0.90
N TYR A 54 1.48 -5.80 0.79
CA TYR A 54 1.59 -7.02 -0.02
C TYR A 54 0.61 -8.08 0.47
N ASP A 55 0.61 -8.36 1.78
CA ASP A 55 -0.27 -9.36 2.38
C ASP A 55 -1.74 -8.96 2.25
N LEU A 56 -2.08 -7.69 2.53
CA LEU A 56 -3.43 -7.16 2.40
C LEU A 56 -3.95 -7.29 0.96
N GLN A 57 -3.19 -6.82 -0.01
CA GLN A 57 -3.58 -6.78 -1.42
C GLN A 57 -3.69 -8.19 -2.02
N SER A 58 -2.74 -9.07 -1.69
CA SER A 58 -2.78 -10.49 -2.10
C SER A 58 -4.02 -11.19 -1.53
N ARG A 59 -4.31 -10.95 -0.25
CA ARG A 59 -5.48 -11.54 0.39
C ARG A 59 -6.80 -11.01 -0.17
N LEU A 60 -6.87 -9.72 -0.48
CA LEU A 60 -8.04 -9.11 -1.12
C LEU A 60 -8.29 -9.72 -2.50
N ALA A 61 -7.27 -9.86 -3.33
CA ALA A 61 -7.39 -10.48 -4.63
C ALA A 61 -7.88 -11.95 -4.52
N GLN A 62 -7.30 -12.71 -3.60
CA GLN A 62 -7.70 -14.09 -3.32
C GLN A 62 -9.17 -14.21 -2.91
N LYS A 63 -9.66 -13.29 -2.02
CA LYS A 63 -11.07 -13.29 -1.56
C LYS A 63 -12.06 -13.02 -2.69
N VAL A 64 -11.65 -12.35 -3.74
CA VAL A 64 -12.51 -12.08 -4.92
C VAL A 64 -12.21 -13.03 -6.09
N GLY A 65 -11.42 -14.10 -5.87
CA GLY A 65 -11.11 -15.10 -6.87
C GLY A 65 -10.22 -14.61 -8.02
N ARG A 66 -9.38 -13.60 -7.76
CA ARG A 66 -8.48 -12.99 -8.75
C ARG A 66 -7.02 -13.12 -8.30
N GLU A 67 -6.10 -13.14 -9.26
CA GLU A 67 -4.67 -12.96 -8.94
C GLU A 67 -4.35 -11.50 -8.61
N ALA A 68 -3.37 -11.30 -7.73
CA ALA A 68 -2.84 -9.98 -7.43
C ALA A 68 -1.59 -9.71 -8.29
N ARG A 69 -1.59 -8.62 -9.04
CA ARG A 69 -0.43 -8.11 -9.75
C ARG A 69 0.02 -6.80 -9.12
N MET A 70 1.13 -6.82 -8.39
CA MET A 70 1.72 -5.63 -7.78
C MET A 70 2.52 -4.86 -8.83
N LEU A 71 2.18 -3.58 -9.05
CA LEU A 71 2.89 -2.70 -9.96
C LEU A 71 3.70 -1.69 -9.13
N VAL A 72 5.01 -1.87 -9.07
CA VAL A 72 5.92 -0.95 -8.38
C VAL A 72 6.18 0.25 -9.28
N LEU A 73 5.79 1.43 -8.83
CA LEU A 73 5.72 2.63 -9.66
C LEU A 73 6.31 3.85 -8.94
N PRO A 74 6.94 4.76 -9.69
CA PRO A 74 7.24 6.09 -9.17
C PRO A 74 5.96 6.78 -8.69
N ARG A 75 6.00 7.35 -7.48
CA ARG A 75 4.82 7.97 -6.84
C ARG A 75 4.06 8.93 -7.77
N LEU A 76 4.78 9.76 -8.50
CA LEU A 76 4.18 10.77 -9.37
C LEU A 76 3.42 10.20 -10.58
N ARG A 77 3.67 8.93 -10.94
CA ARG A 77 2.96 8.25 -12.04
C ARG A 77 1.66 7.60 -11.62
N VAL A 78 1.51 7.25 -10.34
CA VAL A 78 0.37 6.44 -9.85
C VAL A 78 -0.97 7.08 -10.18
N GLN A 79 -1.11 8.40 -9.94
CA GLN A 79 -2.37 9.10 -10.21
C GLN A 79 -2.76 9.06 -11.69
N SER A 80 -1.82 9.36 -12.59
CA SER A 80 -2.06 9.29 -14.03
C SER A 80 -2.44 7.88 -14.49
N MET A 81 -1.72 6.86 -14.04
CA MET A 81 -1.99 5.47 -14.41
C MET A 81 -3.34 4.96 -13.88
N MET A 82 -3.77 5.40 -12.70
CA MET A 82 -5.13 5.13 -12.22
C MET A 82 -6.19 5.77 -13.11
N MET A 83 -6.00 7.01 -13.51
CA MET A 83 -6.95 7.73 -14.39
C MET A 83 -7.05 7.10 -15.77
N HIS A 84 -5.97 6.50 -16.29
CA HIS A 84 -5.96 5.79 -17.58
C HIS A 84 -6.39 4.32 -17.48
N GLY A 85 -6.83 3.85 -16.29
CA GLY A 85 -7.30 2.48 -16.12
C GLY A 85 -6.19 1.42 -16.15
N GLU A 86 -4.93 1.82 -15.96
CA GLU A 86 -3.79 0.89 -15.90
C GLU A 86 -3.63 0.26 -14.51
N ILE A 87 -4.30 0.81 -13.50
CA ILE A 87 -4.33 0.35 -12.11
C ILE A 87 -5.79 0.18 -11.69
N ASP A 88 -6.10 -0.90 -10.98
CA ASP A 88 -7.44 -1.18 -10.49
C ASP A 88 -7.63 -0.76 -9.03
N VAL A 89 -6.61 -0.97 -8.21
CA VAL A 89 -6.65 -0.70 -6.77
C VAL A 89 -5.36 -0.04 -6.31
N ARG A 90 -5.48 0.97 -5.46
CA ARG A 90 -4.37 1.55 -4.71
C ARG A 90 -4.74 1.60 -3.24
N CYS A 91 -4.02 0.88 -2.41
CA CYS A 91 -4.06 1.02 -0.95
C CYS A 91 -2.97 1.99 -0.46
N ASN A 92 -2.94 2.27 0.83
CA ASN A 92 -2.03 3.23 1.44
C ASN A 92 -2.25 4.66 0.88
N VAL A 93 -3.48 5.12 0.95
CA VAL A 93 -3.86 6.48 0.53
C VAL A 93 -4.81 7.08 1.55
N SER A 94 -4.61 8.36 1.85
CA SER A 94 -5.54 9.18 2.65
C SER A 94 -6.23 10.19 1.76
N PRO A 95 -7.51 10.50 2.02
CA PRO A 95 -8.18 11.60 1.33
C PRO A 95 -7.41 12.93 1.43
N ALA A 96 -6.78 13.19 2.56
CA ALA A 96 -5.97 14.40 2.79
C ALA A 96 -4.77 14.55 1.83
N TRP A 97 -4.33 13.46 1.18
CA TRP A 97 -3.16 13.47 0.29
C TRP A 97 -3.50 13.70 -1.19
N LEU A 98 -4.79 13.67 -1.54
CA LEU A 98 -5.24 13.90 -2.91
C LEU A 98 -5.64 15.37 -3.07
N ILE A 99 -5.05 16.02 -4.07
CA ILE A 99 -5.37 17.41 -4.41
C ILE A 99 -6.74 17.49 -5.09
N SER A 100 -7.13 16.46 -5.85
CA SER A 100 -8.38 16.40 -6.61
C SER A 100 -8.74 14.95 -6.92
N GLY A 101 -9.95 14.75 -7.48
CA GLY A 101 -10.37 13.44 -8.00
C GLY A 101 -10.91 12.46 -6.95
N HIS A 102 -11.21 12.91 -5.74
CA HIS A 102 -11.75 12.06 -4.67
C HIS A 102 -13.00 11.28 -5.08
N HIS A 103 -13.86 11.89 -5.88
CA HIS A 103 -15.14 11.32 -6.36
C HIS A 103 -14.98 10.39 -7.58
N GLN A 104 -13.78 10.31 -8.15
CA GLN A 104 -13.51 9.44 -9.32
C GLN A 104 -13.27 8.00 -8.91
N TYR A 105 -13.04 7.74 -7.63
CA TYR A 105 -12.74 6.43 -7.09
C TYR A 105 -13.75 6.02 -6.03
N ILE A 106 -13.90 4.72 -5.85
CA ILE A 106 -14.62 4.18 -4.71
C ILE A 106 -13.63 3.96 -3.57
N TRP A 107 -13.93 4.54 -2.42
CA TRP A 107 -13.11 4.45 -1.22
C TRP A 107 -13.54 3.30 -0.34
N SER A 108 -12.59 2.55 0.18
CA SER A 108 -12.85 1.62 1.27
C SER A 108 -12.96 2.35 2.62
N LEU A 109 -13.42 1.64 3.65
CA LEU A 109 -13.16 2.08 5.02
C LEU A 109 -11.66 2.08 5.29
N PRO A 110 -11.18 2.95 6.19
CA PRO A 110 -9.78 2.92 6.61
C PRO A 110 -9.43 1.58 7.26
N PHE A 111 -8.26 1.04 6.90
CA PHE A 111 -7.76 -0.20 7.46
C PHE A 111 -6.73 0.01 8.58
N MET A 112 -6.11 1.18 8.65
CA MET A 112 -5.19 1.59 9.71
C MET A 112 -4.99 3.11 9.71
N PHE A 113 -4.23 3.62 10.68
CA PHE A 113 -3.75 5.01 10.69
C PHE A 113 -2.24 5.03 10.44
N GLN A 114 -1.79 5.99 9.64
CA GLN A 114 -0.39 6.35 9.52
C GLN A 114 -0.09 7.51 10.45
N HIS A 115 0.99 7.40 11.20
CA HIS A 115 1.51 8.48 12.04
C HIS A 115 2.84 8.95 11.46
N ASP A 116 2.87 10.19 10.98
CA ASP A 116 4.10 10.82 10.56
C ASP A 116 4.75 11.50 11.77
N VAL A 117 6.02 11.23 11.95
CA VAL A 117 6.78 11.64 13.13
C VAL A 117 8.06 12.39 12.73
N LEU A 118 8.38 13.43 13.49
CA LEU A 118 9.67 14.06 13.43
C LEU A 118 10.67 13.21 14.22
N VAL A 119 11.79 12.89 13.61
CA VAL A 119 12.79 11.94 14.09
C VAL A 119 14.17 12.60 14.16
N THR A 120 14.97 12.20 15.14
CA THR A 120 16.38 12.57 15.29
C THR A 120 17.20 11.41 15.83
N ARG A 121 18.52 11.61 16.01
CA ARG A 121 19.39 10.68 16.72
C ARG A 121 19.27 10.87 18.24
N ALA A 122 19.43 9.81 19.01
CA ALA A 122 19.30 9.85 20.50
C ALA A 122 20.21 10.89 21.19
N ASN A 123 21.39 11.17 20.61
CA ASN A 123 22.39 12.05 21.20
C ASN A 123 22.36 13.50 20.69
N MET A 124 21.21 13.95 20.17
CA MET A 124 21.06 15.32 19.70
C MET A 124 20.97 16.31 20.87
N ARG A 125 21.65 17.48 20.72
CA ARG A 125 21.69 18.53 21.73
C ARG A 125 20.39 19.32 21.84
N HIS A 126 19.55 19.29 20.80
CA HIS A 126 18.26 19.97 20.75
C HIS A 126 17.21 19.07 20.10
N ASN A 127 15.98 19.22 20.53
CA ASN A 127 14.87 18.37 20.14
C ASN A 127 13.86 19.08 19.21
N LYS A 128 14.23 20.23 18.65
CA LYS A 128 13.41 20.98 17.68
C LYS A 128 14.29 21.52 16.58
N PRO A 129 13.88 21.41 15.32
CA PRO A 129 14.60 22.03 14.21
C PRO A 129 14.62 23.55 14.32
N LYS A 130 15.78 24.16 14.11
CA LYS A 130 15.99 25.62 14.07
C LYS A 130 15.82 26.12 12.64
N ALA A 131 15.70 27.44 12.50
CA ALA A 131 15.68 28.08 11.19
C ALA A 131 16.95 27.77 10.39
N GLY A 132 16.76 27.47 9.11
CA GLY A 132 17.82 27.08 8.18
C GLY A 132 18.24 25.61 8.24
N GLU A 133 17.70 24.80 9.17
CA GLU A 133 18.05 23.39 9.25
C GLU A 133 17.39 22.55 8.14
N ARG A 134 18.12 21.54 7.69
CA ARG A 134 17.64 20.58 6.71
C ARG A 134 16.85 19.46 7.38
N ILE A 135 15.72 19.14 6.78
CA ILE A 135 14.85 18.03 7.20
C ILE A 135 14.86 16.99 6.10
N GLY A 136 15.29 15.78 6.44
CA GLY A 136 15.18 14.63 5.53
C GLY A 136 13.71 14.30 5.27
N THR A 137 13.35 14.24 4.00
CA THR A 137 11.96 14.03 3.53
C THR A 137 11.94 13.09 2.32
N VAL A 138 10.77 12.55 1.99
CA VAL A 138 10.58 11.73 0.79
C VAL A 138 10.06 12.62 -0.34
N LEU A 139 10.65 12.49 -1.51
CA LEU A 139 10.25 13.21 -2.71
C LEU A 139 8.77 12.96 -3.06
N GLY A 140 8.02 14.04 -3.24
CA GLY A 140 6.60 13.99 -3.57
C GLY A 140 5.66 13.70 -2.39
N PHE A 141 6.18 13.62 -1.15
CA PHE A 141 5.31 13.56 0.03
C PHE A 141 4.96 14.96 0.52
N GLY A 142 3.70 15.16 0.94
CA GLY A 142 3.26 16.35 1.66
C GLY A 142 3.39 16.16 3.17
N TYR A 143 3.73 17.23 3.87
CA TYR A 143 3.85 17.25 5.33
C TYR A 143 3.17 18.52 5.87
N ALA A 144 1.84 18.46 6.00
CA ALA A 144 1.00 19.64 6.29
C ALA A 144 1.49 20.46 7.50
N ALA A 145 1.95 19.81 8.57
CA ALA A 145 2.44 20.49 9.77
C ALA A 145 3.76 21.25 9.55
N LEU A 146 4.53 20.95 8.51
CA LEU A 146 5.80 21.58 8.19
C LEU A 146 5.74 22.45 6.93
N GLU A 147 4.63 22.41 6.20
CA GLU A 147 4.50 23.04 4.88
C GLU A 147 4.78 24.55 4.93
N ALA A 148 4.20 25.26 5.88
CA ALA A 148 4.43 26.71 6.04
C ALA A 148 5.91 27.05 6.30
N ARG A 149 6.61 26.19 7.05
CA ARG A 149 8.04 26.38 7.35
C ARG A 149 8.93 26.05 6.15
N PHE A 150 8.52 25.11 5.31
CA PHE A 150 9.21 24.80 4.05
C PHE A 150 9.00 25.92 3.02
N LEU A 151 7.78 26.41 2.87
CA LEU A 151 7.45 27.49 1.93
C LEU A 151 8.12 28.80 2.28
N SER A 152 8.26 29.13 3.57
CA SER A 152 8.95 30.34 4.03
C SER A 152 10.48 30.22 3.98
N GLY A 153 11.03 29.04 3.74
CA GLY A 153 12.46 28.77 3.82
C GLY A 153 13.01 28.69 5.27
N ASP A 154 12.13 28.71 6.27
CA ASP A 154 12.53 28.51 7.67
C ASP A 154 13.12 27.09 7.90
N LEU A 155 12.61 26.11 7.16
CA LEU A 155 13.21 24.78 7.08
C LEU A 155 13.51 24.42 5.62
N LEU A 156 14.57 23.68 5.42
CA LEU A 156 14.98 23.24 4.08
C LEU A 156 14.67 21.75 3.90
N ARG A 157 13.94 21.41 2.83
CA ARG A 157 13.71 20.00 2.49
C ARG A 157 14.97 19.40 1.90
N GLU A 158 15.33 18.19 2.35
CA GLU A 158 16.31 17.35 1.70
C GLU A 158 15.61 16.04 1.27
N ASP A 159 15.07 16.06 0.05
CA ASP A 159 14.30 14.96 -0.50
C ASP A 159 15.19 13.80 -0.94
N VAL A 160 14.76 12.59 -0.62
CA VAL A 160 15.28 11.32 -1.12
C VAL A 160 14.16 10.46 -1.69
N ARG A 161 14.48 9.35 -2.35
CA ARG A 161 13.48 8.55 -3.06
C ARG A 161 12.64 7.67 -2.15
N THR A 162 13.23 7.13 -1.07
CA THR A 162 12.57 6.13 -0.22
C THR A 162 12.62 6.52 1.25
N GLN A 163 11.70 5.99 2.05
CA GLN A 163 11.71 6.20 3.50
C GLN A 163 12.95 5.59 4.17
N ASP A 164 13.46 4.45 3.68
CA ASP A 164 14.69 3.86 4.19
C ASP A 164 15.86 4.81 4.03
N GLN A 165 16.02 5.41 2.84
CA GLN A 165 17.08 6.40 2.59
C GLN A 165 16.99 7.61 3.51
N VAL A 166 15.77 8.03 3.89
CA VAL A 166 15.59 9.11 4.87
C VAL A 166 16.23 8.72 6.20
N LEU A 167 15.92 7.55 6.73
CA LEU A 167 16.43 7.09 8.03
C LEU A 167 17.93 6.75 7.99
N GLU A 168 18.41 6.13 6.90
CA GLU A 168 19.82 5.85 6.69
C GLU A 168 20.68 7.11 6.67
N LYS A 169 20.25 8.15 5.95
CA LYS A 169 20.97 9.42 5.90
C LYS A 169 20.94 10.15 7.25
N LEU A 170 19.84 10.07 8.01
CA LEU A 170 19.75 10.59 9.37
C LEU A 170 20.74 9.87 10.29
N ALA A 171 20.79 8.55 10.23
CA ALA A 171 21.74 7.72 10.98
C ALA A 171 23.20 8.05 10.58
N ALA A 172 23.46 8.28 9.29
CA ALA A 172 24.74 8.69 8.74
C ALA A 172 25.10 10.17 8.97
N ARG A 173 24.30 10.93 9.75
CA ARG A 173 24.53 12.35 10.10
C ARG A 173 24.56 13.31 8.91
N ARG A 174 23.80 13.01 7.83
CA ARG A 174 23.70 13.92 6.68
C ARG A 174 22.80 15.12 6.97
N TYR A 175 21.86 14.95 7.88
CA TYR A 175 21.02 15.98 8.51
C TYR A 175 20.70 15.56 9.94
N ASP A 176 20.13 16.45 10.72
CA ASP A 176 19.88 16.22 12.14
C ASP A 176 18.43 15.82 12.44
N PHE A 177 17.53 16.12 11.53
CA PHE A 177 16.11 15.80 11.63
C PHE A 177 15.58 15.21 10.33
N ALA A 178 14.57 14.37 10.48
CA ALA A 178 13.86 13.77 9.35
C ALA A 178 12.39 13.57 9.69
N VAL A 179 11.55 13.41 8.65
CA VAL A 179 10.19 12.93 8.80
C VAL A 179 10.15 11.46 8.38
N ALA A 180 9.53 10.63 9.19
CA ALA A 180 9.31 9.22 8.91
C ALA A 180 7.91 8.79 9.32
N ASN A 181 7.42 7.71 8.72
CA ASN A 181 6.29 6.96 9.27
C ASN A 181 6.73 6.25 10.55
N GLN A 182 5.91 6.27 11.61
CA GLN A 182 6.22 5.64 12.89
C GLN A 182 6.55 4.14 12.74
N LEU A 183 5.77 3.40 11.95
CA LEU A 183 6.02 1.97 11.75
C LEU A 183 7.35 1.71 11.04
N THR A 184 7.70 2.56 10.06
CA THR A 184 9.00 2.45 9.37
C THR A 184 10.15 2.78 10.31
N LEU A 185 10.00 3.78 11.18
CA LEU A 185 10.98 4.09 12.23
C LEU A 185 11.18 2.90 13.17
N ASP A 186 10.09 2.31 13.64
CA ASP A 186 10.12 1.17 14.57
C ASP A 186 10.77 -0.05 13.92
N TRP A 187 10.45 -0.32 12.66
CA TRP A 187 11.06 -1.37 11.87
C TRP A 187 12.57 -1.17 11.67
N PHE A 188 12.96 0.03 11.27
CA PHE A 188 14.36 0.40 11.08
C PHE A 188 15.17 0.22 12.37
N ASN A 189 14.61 0.63 13.49
CA ASN A 189 15.24 0.55 14.81
C ASN A 189 15.43 -0.89 15.32
N ARG A 190 14.69 -1.88 14.81
CA ARG A 190 14.85 -3.29 15.22
C ARG A 190 16.24 -3.83 14.89
N HIS A 191 16.85 -3.34 13.82
CA HIS A 191 18.15 -3.78 13.32
C HIS A 191 19.31 -2.97 13.91
N LEU A 192 19.02 -1.99 14.79
CA LEU A 192 20.02 -1.13 15.40
C LEU A 192 20.26 -1.46 16.87
N ALA A 193 21.53 -1.37 17.30
CA ALA A 193 21.86 -1.37 18.70
C ALA A 193 21.19 -0.19 19.43
N ALA A 194 20.86 -0.35 20.69
CA ALA A 194 20.03 0.61 21.45
C ALA A 194 20.59 2.05 21.44
N ASP A 195 21.91 2.20 21.49
CA ASP A 195 22.62 3.47 21.47
C ASP A 195 22.63 4.17 20.09
N LYS A 196 22.31 3.41 19.02
CA LYS A 196 22.25 3.89 17.63
C LYS A 196 20.81 4.14 17.14
N ARG A 197 19.80 3.77 17.94
CA ARG A 197 18.40 3.95 17.55
C ARG A 197 18.07 5.41 17.33
N LEU A 198 17.25 5.63 16.32
CA LEU A 198 16.65 6.93 16.03
C LEU A 198 15.45 7.14 16.97
N VAL A 199 15.24 8.37 17.40
CA VAL A 199 14.20 8.69 18.38
C VAL A 199 13.15 9.62 17.79
N ARG A 200 11.90 9.29 18.07
CA ARG A 200 10.76 10.17 17.80
C ARG A 200 10.83 11.38 18.71
N ILE A 201 10.65 12.58 18.14
CA ILE A 201 10.56 13.85 18.88
C ILE A 201 9.08 14.24 19.06
N ALA A 202 8.34 14.23 17.96
CA ALA A 202 6.95 14.67 17.92
C ALA A 202 6.19 13.93 16.83
N GLU A 203 4.88 13.78 17.02
CA GLU A 203 3.96 13.47 15.94
C GLU A 203 3.64 14.75 15.16
N ILE A 204 3.68 14.67 13.84
CA ILE A 204 3.42 15.80 12.96
C ILE A 204 2.23 15.57 12.01
N GLY A 205 1.68 14.37 12.01
CA GLY A 205 0.49 14.01 11.23
C GLY A 205 -0.05 12.66 11.63
N SER A 206 -1.35 12.51 11.48
CA SER A 206 -2.06 11.23 11.66
C SER A 206 -3.16 11.14 10.62
N ASP A 207 -3.02 10.23 9.69
CA ASP A 207 -3.92 10.07 8.56
C ASP A 207 -4.54 8.67 8.50
N PRO A 208 -5.86 8.56 8.27
CA PRO A 208 -6.50 7.27 8.01
C PRO A 208 -6.06 6.75 6.64
N LEU A 209 -5.61 5.50 6.58
CA LEU A 209 -5.22 4.83 5.34
C LEU A 209 -6.34 3.94 4.83
N ALA A 210 -6.74 4.18 3.59
CA ALA A 210 -7.75 3.41 2.87
C ALA A 210 -7.20 2.86 1.55
N CYS A 211 -8.02 2.08 0.87
CA CYS A 211 -7.83 1.74 -0.53
C CYS A 211 -8.79 2.57 -1.39
N ILE A 212 -8.33 3.01 -2.54
CA ILE A 212 -9.16 3.53 -3.63
C ILE A 212 -9.22 2.49 -4.74
N ILE A 213 -10.40 2.33 -5.31
CA ILE A 213 -10.73 1.31 -6.30
C ILE A 213 -11.28 2.02 -7.53
N ARG A 214 -10.82 1.64 -8.71
CA ARG A 214 -11.33 2.16 -9.99
C ARG A 214 -12.80 1.77 -10.13
N ASN A 215 -13.65 2.72 -10.49
CA ASN A 215 -15.10 2.52 -10.59
C ASN A 215 -15.50 2.12 -12.03
N GLU A 216 -15.08 0.92 -12.44
CA GLU A 216 -15.36 0.38 -13.77
C GLU A 216 -15.91 -1.04 -13.67
N ALA A 217 -16.66 -1.48 -14.69
CA ALA A 217 -17.38 -2.74 -14.67
C ALA A 217 -16.47 -4.00 -14.63
N ASP A 218 -15.22 -3.89 -15.09
CA ASP A 218 -14.23 -4.97 -15.09
C ASP A 218 -13.55 -5.14 -13.72
N VAL A 219 -13.74 -4.19 -12.79
CA VAL A 219 -13.22 -4.24 -11.42
C VAL A 219 -14.30 -4.72 -10.46
N PRO A 220 -14.08 -5.78 -9.67
CA PRO A 220 -15.09 -6.31 -8.75
C PRO A 220 -15.21 -5.46 -7.48
N THR A 221 -15.51 -4.15 -7.63
CA THR A 221 -15.48 -3.12 -6.57
C THR A 221 -16.29 -3.52 -5.35
N GLN A 222 -17.55 -3.96 -5.54
CA GLN A 222 -18.41 -4.36 -4.41
C GLN A 222 -17.88 -5.58 -3.66
N ALA A 223 -17.30 -6.55 -4.39
CA ALA A 223 -16.71 -7.73 -3.78
C ALA A 223 -15.45 -7.37 -2.97
N LEU A 224 -14.61 -6.48 -3.49
CA LEU A 224 -13.43 -5.97 -2.78
C LEU A 224 -13.78 -5.24 -1.49
N LEU A 225 -14.80 -4.35 -1.53
CA LEU A 225 -15.26 -3.65 -0.33
C LEU A 225 -15.79 -4.61 0.72
N ARG A 226 -16.62 -5.61 0.32
CA ARG A 226 -17.10 -6.65 1.24
C ARG A 226 -15.96 -7.48 1.81
N ALA A 227 -14.98 -7.84 0.98
CA ALA A 227 -13.81 -8.59 1.43
C ALA A 227 -13.02 -7.81 2.50
N MET A 228 -12.86 -6.50 2.36
CA MET A 228 -12.19 -5.67 3.37
C MET A 228 -12.97 -5.65 4.70
N VAL A 229 -14.30 -5.49 4.64
CA VAL A 229 -15.15 -5.55 5.85
C VAL A 229 -15.02 -6.91 6.53
N GLN A 230 -15.15 -8.00 5.78
CA GLN A 230 -14.99 -9.37 6.31
C GLN A 230 -13.62 -9.59 6.94
N MET A 231 -12.53 -9.17 6.28
CA MET A 231 -11.18 -9.29 6.84
C MET A 231 -11.03 -8.55 8.17
N LYS A 232 -11.75 -7.45 8.36
CA LYS A 232 -11.77 -6.72 9.63
C LYS A 232 -12.57 -7.47 10.69
N GLU A 233 -13.77 -7.95 10.34
CA GLU A 233 -14.66 -8.68 11.24
C GLU A 233 -14.07 -10.02 11.70
N ASP A 234 -13.43 -10.76 10.78
CA ASP A 234 -12.81 -12.06 11.03
C ASP A 234 -11.43 -11.93 11.72
N GLY A 235 -10.93 -10.71 11.93
CA GLY A 235 -9.61 -10.46 12.54
C GLY A 235 -8.42 -10.75 11.60
N GLU A 236 -8.64 -11.08 10.33
CA GLU A 236 -7.56 -11.33 9.36
C GLU A 236 -6.68 -10.08 9.16
N LEU A 237 -7.31 -8.91 9.09
CA LEU A 237 -6.59 -7.64 8.96
C LEU A 237 -5.70 -7.37 10.17
N ASP A 238 -6.22 -7.57 11.37
CA ASP A 238 -5.45 -7.37 12.60
C ASP A 238 -4.31 -8.39 12.71
N ALA A 239 -4.51 -9.63 12.23
CA ALA A 239 -3.46 -10.65 12.15
C ALA A 239 -2.35 -10.27 11.15
N ILE A 240 -2.71 -9.68 9.98
CA ILE A 240 -1.73 -9.14 9.05
C ILE A 240 -0.89 -8.05 9.72
N LEU A 241 -1.54 -7.06 10.34
CA LEU A 241 -0.85 -5.94 11.00
C LEU A 241 0.05 -6.40 12.14
N ALA A 242 -0.38 -7.41 12.91
CA ALA A 242 0.37 -7.93 14.05
C ALA A 242 1.69 -8.60 13.67
N ARG A 243 1.80 -9.17 12.46
CA ARG A 243 3.06 -9.78 11.98
C ARG A 243 4.20 -8.79 11.80
N TYR A 244 3.87 -7.52 11.66
CA TYR A 244 4.83 -6.47 11.33
C TYR A 244 5.05 -5.43 12.44
N ARG A 245 4.42 -5.63 13.61
CA ARG A 245 4.56 -4.77 14.79
C ARG A 245 5.67 -5.21 15.73
#